data_8db549d56b0a33e385035b81ebd7b126
#
_entry.id   8db549d56b0a33e385035b81ebd7b126
#
_cell.length_a   1.000
_cell.length_b   1.000
_cell.length_c   1.000
_cell.angle_alpha   90.00
_cell.angle_beta   90.00
_cell.angle_gamma   90.00
#
_symmetry.space_group_name_H-M   'P 1'
#
loop_
_entity.id
_entity.type
_entity.pdbx_description
1 polymer ?
#
loop_
_entity_poly.entity_id
_entity_poly.type
_entity_poly.pdbx_seq_one_letter_code
_entity_poly.pdbx_strand_id
1 'polypeptide(L)'
;MTTILILSCGTRNKLVRFFKEAFHSLPGGGRVIVTDCSPWAPALYEADAFYLVPPMKDPGYEDRILEICMREQVNALLPLFEDELDLLAQNREKFEEKGITAIVSDAESVAVCRDKYGFFSLLQKNGLPVLYTSASLEEFDSDYAEGKIAFP
;
A
#
# COMPACT_ATOMS: atom_id res chain seq x y z
N MET A 1 -5.49 20.08 12.52
CA MET A 1 -4.39 19.12 12.66
C MET A 1 -4.70 17.93 11.75
N THR A 2 -3.80 17.50 10.89
CA THR A 2 -4.01 16.39 9.96
C THR A 2 -3.62 15.08 10.63
N THR A 3 -4.45 14.05 10.53
CA THR A 3 -4.17 12.71 11.07
C THR A 3 -4.07 11.71 9.93
N ILE A 4 -2.95 10.98 9.83
CA ILE A 4 -2.78 9.87 8.90
C ILE A 4 -2.77 8.54 9.68
N LEU A 5 -3.44 7.54 9.11
CA LEU A 5 -3.35 6.14 9.56
C LEU A 5 -2.57 5.32 8.55
N ILE A 6 -1.43 4.79 8.95
CA ILE A 6 -0.59 3.91 8.13
C ILE A 6 -0.90 2.46 8.51
N LEU A 7 -1.32 1.67 7.55
CA LEU A 7 -1.72 0.28 7.73
C LEU A 7 -0.52 -0.66 7.58
N SER A 8 -0.57 -1.80 8.28
CA SER A 8 0.44 -2.88 8.22
C SER A 8 1.88 -2.36 8.25
N CYS A 9 2.19 -1.55 9.27
CA CYS A 9 3.44 -0.80 9.34
C CYS A 9 4.70 -1.70 9.44
N GLY A 10 4.60 -2.90 10.01
CA GLY A 10 5.67 -3.90 10.05
C GLY A 10 6.99 -3.34 10.58
N THR A 11 8.03 -3.43 9.76
CA THR A 11 9.39 -2.95 10.05
C THR A 11 9.71 -1.59 9.42
N ARG A 12 8.71 -0.83 9.00
CA ARG A 12 8.88 0.42 8.24
C ARG A 12 9.07 1.64 9.15
N ASN A 13 9.93 1.50 10.15
CA ASN A 13 10.26 2.55 11.13
C ASN A 13 10.65 3.88 10.48
N LYS A 14 11.50 3.85 9.46
CA LYS A 14 11.93 5.07 8.75
C LYS A 14 10.78 5.81 8.10
N LEU A 15 9.83 5.07 7.51
CA LEU A 15 8.65 5.67 6.89
C LEU A 15 7.83 6.44 7.92
N VAL A 16 7.55 5.80 9.06
CA VAL A 16 6.78 6.44 10.17
C VAL A 16 7.49 7.71 10.65
N ARG A 17 8.82 7.66 10.85
CA ARG A 17 9.60 8.83 11.26
C ARG A 17 9.54 9.95 10.22
N PHE A 18 9.67 9.66 8.93
CA PHE A 18 9.58 10.66 7.88
C PHE A 18 8.22 11.36 7.85
N PHE A 19 7.13 10.63 8.06
CA PHE A 19 5.81 11.24 8.18
C PHE A 19 5.72 12.14 9.41
N LYS A 20 6.26 11.72 10.56
CA LYS A 20 6.29 12.56 11.77
C LYS A 20 7.10 13.84 11.56
N GLU A 21 8.30 13.73 10.99
CA GLU A 21 9.15 14.88 10.67
C GLU A 21 8.45 15.85 9.70
N ALA A 22 7.84 15.31 8.64
CA ALA A 22 7.09 16.12 7.69
C ALA A 22 5.93 16.86 8.36
N PHE A 23 5.18 16.20 9.23
CA PHE A 23 4.05 16.81 9.94
C PHE A 23 4.49 17.86 10.95
N HIS A 24 5.65 17.70 11.61
CA HIS A 24 6.20 18.76 12.46
C HIS A 24 6.54 20.04 11.70
N SER A 25 6.81 19.94 10.39
CA SER A 25 7.12 21.08 9.51
C SER A 25 5.89 21.75 8.95
N LEU A 26 4.70 21.16 9.08
CA LEU A 26 3.47 21.72 8.53
C LEU A 26 2.82 22.75 9.49
N PRO A 27 2.28 23.85 8.96
CA PRO A 27 1.43 24.73 9.74
C PRO A 27 0.23 23.97 10.32
N GLY A 28 0.07 23.99 11.66
CA GLY A 28 -0.98 23.26 12.34
C GLY A 28 -0.62 21.84 12.75
N GLY A 29 0.53 21.35 12.34
CA GLY A 29 1.04 20.03 12.72
C GLY A 29 0.24 18.86 12.15
N GLY A 30 0.63 17.65 12.54
CA GLY A 30 -0.08 16.45 12.18
C GLY A 30 0.18 15.31 13.17
N ARG A 31 -0.55 14.21 13.01
CA ARG A 31 -0.47 13.03 13.87
C ARG A 31 -0.34 11.78 13.01
N VAL A 32 0.59 10.92 13.35
CA VAL A 32 0.83 9.64 12.67
C VAL A 32 0.38 8.51 13.57
N ILE A 33 -0.64 7.81 13.11
CA ILE A 33 -1.16 6.59 13.75
C ILE A 33 -0.80 5.41 12.85
N VAL A 34 -0.53 4.27 13.45
CA VAL A 34 -0.18 3.06 12.70
C VAL A 34 -0.96 1.85 13.17
N THR A 35 -1.13 0.86 12.31
CA THR A 35 -1.70 -0.44 12.66
C THR A 35 -0.78 -1.58 12.24
N ASP A 36 -0.90 -2.69 12.97
CA ASP A 36 -0.31 -3.98 12.59
C ASP A 36 -1.09 -5.10 13.29
N CYS A 37 -1.02 -6.32 12.77
CA CYS A 37 -1.59 -7.49 13.43
C CYS A 37 -0.62 -8.10 14.46
N SER A 38 0.66 -7.78 14.39
CA SER A 38 1.70 -8.26 15.30
C SER A 38 2.10 -7.20 16.32
N PRO A 39 2.02 -7.49 17.63
CA PRO A 39 2.53 -6.58 18.65
C PRO A 39 4.06 -6.41 18.60
N TRP A 40 4.75 -7.24 17.85
CA TRP A 40 6.20 -7.20 17.68
C TRP A 40 6.65 -6.36 16.48
N ALA A 41 5.72 -5.75 15.76
CA ALA A 41 6.06 -4.84 14.66
C ALA A 41 6.76 -3.58 15.20
N PRO A 42 8.06 -3.38 14.93
CA PRO A 42 8.82 -2.30 15.58
C PRO A 42 8.35 -0.90 15.16
N ALA A 43 7.76 -0.77 13.99
CA ALA A 43 7.22 0.52 13.54
C ALA A 43 6.03 1.03 14.36
N LEU A 44 5.33 0.15 15.11
CA LEU A 44 4.27 0.55 16.03
C LEU A 44 4.77 1.57 17.06
N TYR A 45 5.98 1.38 17.54
CA TYR A 45 6.57 2.15 18.65
C TYR A 45 7.23 3.46 18.21
N GLU A 46 7.25 3.74 16.91
CA GLU A 46 7.71 5.02 16.36
C GLU A 46 6.58 6.04 16.21
N ALA A 47 5.33 5.58 16.14
CA ALA A 47 4.16 6.42 15.87
C ALA A 47 3.70 7.23 17.09
N ASP A 48 2.78 8.18 16.88
CA ASP A 48 2.16 8.95 17.97
C ASP A 48 1.08 8.13 18.70
N ALA A 49 0.48 7.17 18.01
CA ALA A 49 -0.39 6.14 18.56
C ALA A 49 -0.38 4.90 17.65
N PHE A 50 -0.73 3.74 18.22
CA PHE A 50 -0.88 2.52 17.42
C PHE A 50 -2.08 1.68 17.87
N TYR A 51 -2.55 0.83 16.97
CA TYR A 51 -3.60 -0.13 17.22
C TYR A 51 -3.21 -1.50 16.69
N LEU A 52 -3.47 -2.53 17.49
CA LEU A 52 -3.47 -3.89 16.98
C LEU A 52 -4.80 -4.16 16.30
N VAL A 53 -4.71 -4.76 15.12
CA VAL A 53 -5.85 -5.10 14.27
C VAL A 53 -5.82 -6.58 13.94
N PRO A 54 -6.95 -7.20 13.58
CA PRO A 54 -6.96 -8.57 13.08
C PRO A 54 -6.08 -8.71 11.82
N PRO A 55 -5.65 -9.92 11.46
CA PRO A 55 -5.05 -10.16 10.15
C PRO A 55 -5.99 -9.70 9.04
N MET A 56 -5.45 -9.18 7.95
CA MET A 56 -6.24 -8.59 6.87
C MET A 56 -7.30 -9.53 6.25
N LYS A 57 -7.07 -10.85 6.29
CA LYS A 57 -8.05 -11.85 5.83
C LYS A 57 -9.22 -12.08 6.80
N ASP A 58 -9.19 -11.47 7.97
CA ASP A 58 -10.31 -11.52 8.92
C ASP A 58 -11.46 -10.67 8.40
N PRO A 59 -12.70 -11.21 8.41
CA PRO A 59 -13.88 -10.45 7.93
C PRO A 59 -14.11 -9.14 8.70
N GLY A 60 -13.64 -9.03 9.92
CA GLY A 60 -13.76 -7.82 10.76
C GLY A 60 -12.65 -6.78 10.54
N TYR A 61 -11.68 -7.04 9.64
CA TYR A 61 -10.54 -6.14 9.44
C TYR A 61 -10.97 -4.75 9.00
N GLU A 62 -11.77 -4.65 7.95
CA GLU A 62 -12.19 -3.36 7.38
C GLU A 62 -13.00 -2.54 8.38
N ASP A 63 -13.94 -3.16 9.07
CA ASP A 63 -14.76 -2.50 10.10
C ASP A 63 -13.88 -1.99 11.25
N ARG A 64 -12.87 -2.76 11.63
CA ARG A 64 -11.91 -2.33 12.65
C ARG A 64 -11.08 -1.13 12.21
N ILE A 65 -10.62 -1.11 10.96
CA ILE A 65 -9.92 0.06 10.39
C ILE A 65 -10.83 1.29 10.41
N LEU A 66 -12.07 1.13 9.97
CA LEU A 66 -13.04 2.22 9.95
C LEU A 66 -13.36 2.76 11.36
N GLU A 67 -13.52 1.88 12.35
CA GLU A 67 -13.70 2.27 13.75
C GLU A 67 -12.53 3.15 14.25
N ILE A 68 -11.29 2.72 13.97
CA ILE A 68 -10.08 3.49 14.34
C ILE A 68 -10.09 4.84 13.63
N CYS A 69 -10.41 4.88 12.36
CA CYS A 69 -10.48 6.11 11.59
C CYS A 69 -11.47 7.12 12.19
N MET A 70 -12.65 6.67 12.54
CA MET A 70 -13.68 7.52 13.14
C MET A 70 -13.28 8.00 14.54
N ARG A 71 -12.74 7.12 15.36
CA ARG A 71 -12.29 7.42 16.72
C ARG A 71 -11.16 8.46 16.74
N GLU A 72 -10.20 8.31 15.85
CA GLU A 72 -8.98 9.13 15.79
C GLU A 72 -9.11 10.33 14.84
N GLN A 73 -10.27 10.51 14.22
CA GLN A 73 -10.53 11.56 13.24
C GLN A 73 -9.49 11.58 12.11
N VAL A 74 -9.24 10.39 11.54
CA VAL A 74 -8.27 10.17 10.47
C VAL A 74 -8.72 10.89 9.20
N ASN A 75 -7.80 11.64 8.58
CA ASN A 75 -8.03 12.34 7.32
C ASN A 75 -7.53 11.53 6.11
N ALA A 76 -6.51 10.70 6.32
CA ALA A 76 -5.92 9.91 5.24
C ALA A 76 -5.50 8.52 5.70
N LEU A 77 -5.68 7.52 4.81
CA LEU A 77 -5.24 6.13 4.97
C LEU A 77 -4.09 5.86 4.01
N LEU A 78 -2.99 5.29 4.51
CA LEU A 78 -1.86 4.84 3.71
C LEU A 78 -1.66 3.33 3.88
N PRO A 79 -2.03 2.50 2.89
CA PRO A 79 -1.76 1.08 2.92
C PRO A 79 -0.29 0.81 2.58
N LEU A 80 0.30 -0.21 3.21
CA LEU A 80 1.67 -0.65 2.92
C LEU A 80 1.74 -2.10 2.46
N PHE A 81 0.61 -2.76 2.34
CA PHE A 81 0.49 -4.15 1.90
C PHE A 81 -0.41 -4.26 0.67
N GLU A 82 -0.06 -5.13 -0.27
CA GLU A 82 -0.74 -5.21 -1.57
C GLU A 82 -2.24 -5.50 -1.45
N ASP A 83 -2.64 -6.40 -0.55
CA ASP A 83 -4.05 -6.73 -0.37
C ASP A 83 -4.86 -5.56 0.23
N GLU A 84 -4.20 -4.68 1.00
CA GLU A 84 -4.83 -3.45 1.50
C GLU A 84 -5.03 -2.40 0.39
N LEU A 85 -4.15 -2.39 -0.63
CA LEU A 85 -4.36 -1.56 -1.82
C LEU A 85 -5.65 -1.95 -2.52
N ASP A 86 -5.89 -3.26 -2.72
CA ASP A 86 -7.13 -3.75 -3.33
C ASP A 86 -8.35 -3.39 -2.49
N LEU A 87 -8.29 -3.67 -1.18
CA LEU A 87 -9.38 -3.38 -0.26
C LEU A 87 -9.78 -1.90 -0.33
N LEU A 88 -8.80 -1.00 -0.20
CA LEU A 88 -9.05 0.44 -0.18
C LEU A 88 -9.45 0.97 -1.56
N ALA A 89 -8.90 0.43 -2.65
CA ALA A 89 -9.27 0.84 -4.00
C ALA A 89 -10.72 0.46 -4.32
N GLN A 90 -11.15 -0.74 -3.91
CA GLN A 90 -12.52 -1.23 -4.12
C GLN A 90 -13.55 -0.54 -3.23
N ASN A 91 -13.15 -0.12 -2.02
CA ASN A 91 -14.03 0.50 -1.03
C ASN A 91 -13.78 2.01 -0.86
N ARG A 92 -13.13 2.65 -1.83
CA ARG A 92 -12.72 4.06 -1.75
C ARG A 92 -13.87 4.97 -1.36
N GLU A 93 -15.02 4.85 -2.01
CA GLU A 93 -16.20 5.67 -1.78
C GLU A 93 -16.68 5.58 -0.32
N LYS A 94 -16.65 4.39 0.28
CA LYS A 94 -17.04 4.17 1.69
C LYS A 94 -16.19 5.00 2.66
N PHE A 95 -14.91 5.18 2.37
CA PHE A 95 -14.00 6.01 3.18
C PHE A 95 -14.18 7.51 2.87
N GLU A 96 -14.30 7.86 1.58
CA GLU A 96 -14.49 9.25 1.13
C GLU A 96 -15.78 9.86 1.66
N GLU A 97 -16.89 9.11 1.71
CA GLU A 97 -18.16 9.54 2.34
C GLU A 97 -18.00 9.93 3.81
N LYS A 98 -16.97 9.43 4.48
CA LYS A 98 -16.62 9.74 5.87
C LYS A 98 -15.53 10.81 5.99
N GLY A 99 -15.15 11.43 4.88
CA GLY A 99 -14.10 12.44 4.83
C GLY A 99 -12.69 11.90 4.96
N ILE A 100 -12.48 10.58 4.69
CA ILE A 100 -11.20 9.91 4.79
C ILE A 100 -10.65 9.67 3.37
N THR A 101 -9.49 10.24 3.05
CA THR A 101 -8.82 10.02 1.77
C THR A 101 -8.01 8.73 1.80
N ALA A 102 -8.38 7.73 1.00
CA ALA A 102 -7.54 6.57 0.76
C ALA A 102 -6.41 6.93 -0.23
N ILE A 103 -5.16 6.82 0.21
CA ILE A 103 -3.97 7.11 -0.61
C ILE A 103 -3.68 5.88 -1.47
N VAL A 104 -4.51 5.65 -2.47
CA VAL A 104 -4.41 4.54 -3.42
C VAL A 104 -4.81 5.03 -4.82
N SER A 105 -4.36 4.33 -5.85
CA SER A 105 -4.86 4.52 -7.21
C SER A 105 -6.29 3.96 -7.33
N ASP A 106 -6.94 4.18 -8.47
CA ASP A 106 -8.22 3.53 -8.77
C ASP A 106 -8.07 2.01 -8.86
N ALA A 107 -9.19 1.30 -8.72
CA ALA A 107 -9.21 -0.17 -8.64
C ALA A 107 -8.66 -0.84 -9.92
N GLU A 108 -8.89 -0.24 -11.09
CA GLU A 108 -8.39 -0.77 -12.37
C GLU A 108 -6.86 -0.66 -12.42
N SER A 109 -6.30 0.49 -12.06
CA SER A 109 -4.86 0.72 -11.98
C SER A 109 -4.18 -0.22 -10.96
N VAL A 110 -4.79 -0.42 -9.80
CA VAL A 110 -4.28 -1.36 -8.79
C VAL A 110 -4.27 -2.77 -9.33
N ALA A 111 -5.37 -3.23 -9.95
CA ALA A 111 -5.47 -4.57 -10.51
C ALA A 111 -4.41 -4.84 -11.59
N VAL A 112 -4.20 -3.88 -12.51
CA VAL A 112 -3.17 -3.98 -13.55
C VAL A 112 -1.77 -4.05 -12.94
N CYS A 113 -1.46 -3.21 -11.96
CA CYS A 113 -0.14 -3.18 -11.33
C CYS A 113 0.17 -4.46 -10.50
N ARG A 114 -0.85 -5.15 -10.03
CA ARG A 114 -0.70 -6.43 -9.32
C ARG A 114 -0.38 -7.60 -10.23
N ASP A 115 -0.90 -7.60 -11.45
CA ASP A 115 -0.55 -8.57 -12.47
C ASP A 115 0.75 -8.14 -13.18
N LYS A 116 1.88 -8.66 -12.73
CA LYS A 116 3.20 -8.27 -13.26
C LYS A 116 3.36 -8.53 -14.75
N TYR A 117 2.78 -9.63 -15.26
CA TYR A 117 2.82 -9.93 -16.69
C TYR A 117 1.84 -9.07 -17.49
N GLY A 118 0.64 -8.84 -16.97
CA GLY A 118 -0.33 -7.92 -17.53
C GLY A 118 0.21 -6.49 -17.58
N PHE A 119 0.89 -6.04 -16.52
CA PHE A 119 1.54 -4.73 -16.47
C PHE A 119 2.67 -4.61 -17.52
N PHE A 120 3.55 -5.61 -17.62
CA PHE A 120 4.57 -5.69 -18.66
C PHE A 120 3.95 -5.57 -20.05
N SER A 121 2.91 -6.36 -20.34
CA SER A 121 2.22 -6.37 -21.63
C SER A 121 1.58 -5.02 -21.95
N LEU A 122 0.99 -4.35 -20.94
CA LEU A 122 0.43 -3.01 -21.09
C LEU A 122 1.50 -1.98 -21.46
N LEU A 123 2.63 -1.98 -20.75
CA LEU A 123 3.74 -1.07 -21.02
C LEU A 123 4.32 -1.30 -22.44
N GLN A 124 4.55 -2.55 -22.81
CA GLN A 124 5.06 -2.93 -24.13
C GLN A 124 4.12 -2.46 -25.24
N LYS A 125 2.81 -2.70 -25.09
CA LYS A 125 1.78 -2.27 -26.06
C LYS A 125 1.77 -0.75 -26.28
N ASN A 126 2.13 0.02 -25.24
CA ASN A 126 2.18 1.48 -25.30
C ASN A 126 3.58 2.03 -25.68
N GLY A 127 4.52 1.16 -26.11
CA GLY A 127 5.84 1.58 -26.55
C GLY A 127 6.74 2.13 -25.42
N LEU A 128 6.43 1.80 -24.16
CA LEU A 128 7.23 2.20 -23.02
C LEU A 128 8.38 1.21 -22.79
N PRO A 129 9.53 1.67 -22.29
CA PRO A 129 10.63 0.78 -21.93
C PRO A 129 10.20 -0.25 -20.88
N VAL A 130 10.47 -1.51 -21.14
CA VAL A 130 10.15 -2.62 -20.23
C VAL A 130 11.36 -3.52 -20.02
N LEU A 131 11.43 -4.12 -18.85
CA LEU A 131 12.33 -5.25 -18.61
C LEU A 131 11.70 -6.50 -19.23
N TYR A 132 12.53 -7.37 -19.79
CA TYR A 132 12.05 -8.65 -20.30
C TYR A 132 11.29 -9.41 -19.22
N THR A 133 10.12 -9.88 -19.56
CA THR A 133 9.24 -10.63 -18.68
C THR A 133 8.56 -11.72 -19.49
N SER A 134 8.68 -12.98 -19.06
CA SER A 134 7.99 -14.13 -19.65
C SER A 134 7.04 -14.74 -18.62
N ALA A 135 5.91 -15.25 -19.09
CA ALA A 135 4.97 -16.04 -18.29
C ALA A 135 5.22 -17.54 -18.40
N SER A 136 6.13 -17.97 -19.27
CA SER A 136 6.41 -19.38 -19.60
C SER A 136 7.91 -19.65 -19.52
N LEU A 137 8.28 -20.74 -18.87
CA LEU A 137 9.66 -21.25 -18.86
C LEU A 137 10.12 -21.64 -20.27
N GLU A 138 9.23 -22.21 -21.09
CA GLU A 138 9.53 -22.61 -22.46
C GLU A 138 9.87 -21.40 -23.34
N GLU A 139 9.10 -20.32 -23.22
CA GLU A 139 9.39 -19.05 -23.90
C GLU A 139 10.72 -18.47 -23.43
N PHE A 140 10.96 -18.44 -22.11
CA PHE A 140 12.21 -17.98 -21.52
C PHE A 140 13.41 -18.75 -22.06
N ASP A 141 13.36 -20.09 -22.05
CA ASP A 141 14.45 -20.95 -22.49
C ASP A 141 14.72 -20.76 -24.00
N SER A 142 13.67 -20.61 -24.81
CA SER A 142 13.79 -20.30 -26.25
C SER A 142 14.49 -18.95 -26.47
N ASP A 143 14.03 -17.91 -25.79
CA ASP A 143 14.58 -16.55 -25.95
C ASP A 143 16.02 -16.44 -25.43
N TYR A 144 16.34 -17.21 -24.37
CA TYR A 144 17.71 -17.33 -23.88
C TYR A 144 18.61 -18.05 -24.90
N ALA A 145 18.15 -19.17 -25.45
CA ALA A 145 18.91 -19.93 -26.46
C ALA A 145 19.13 -19.14 -27.75
N GLU A 146 18.19 -18.28 -28.12
CA GLU A 146 18.29 -17.37 -29.29
C GLU A 146 19.14 -16.11 -28.99
N GLY A 147 19.62 -15.92 -27.77
CA GLY A 147 20.43 -14.76 -27.38
C GLY A 147 19.67 -13.44 -27.27
N LYS A 148 18.33 -13.49 -27.20
CA LYS A 148 17.48 -12.30 -27.00
C LYS A 148 17.60 -11.74 -25.58
N ILE A 149 17.95 -12.59 -24.65
CA ILE A 149 18.19 -12.25 -23.24
C ILE A 149 19.53 -12.80 -22.79
N ALA A 150 20.19 -12.11 -21.85
CA ALA A 150 21.42 -12.56 -21.23
C ALA A 150 21.36 -12.26 -19.73
N PHE A 151 21.99 -13.13 -18.96
CA PHE A 151 22.26 -12.82 -17.55
C PHE A 151 23.45 -11.86 -17.46
N PRO A 152 23.43 -10.96 -16.44
CA PRO A 152 24.54 -10.07 -16.15
C PRO A 152 25.78 -10.83 -15.70
#